data_0866ccbb50fd85d3bd64eff2c459aabc
#
_entry.id   0866ccbb50fd85d3bd64eff2c459aabc
#
_cell.length_a   1.000
_cell.length_b   1.000
_cell.length_c   1.000
_cell.angle_alpha   90.00
_cell.angle_beta   90.00
_cell.angle_gamma   90.00
#
_symmetry.space_group_name_H-M   'P 1'
#
loop_
_entity.id
_entity.type
_entity.pdbx_description
1 polymer ?
#
loop_
_entity_poly.entity_id
_entity_poly.type
_entity_poly.pdbx_seq_one_letter_code
_entity_poly.pdbx_strand_id
1 'polypeptide(L)'
;PYTTLFRSVMEHIFLGISPESIGHSPYSPQFRTHPPVAASELGLIIAPDGAAKLIPNVAGYVGGDIVAGIAAHAVDKEKPLRFFVDIGTNNELVIGSEERMYCCATAAGPAFEGARISQGMRACNGAVEKVAMTEEGVSYEVIGGSVPKGLCGSGLIDVVAMLLRECVIDSRGRMLTHEECTDERIKDRLSSDDNRINRFLITDSNDPVYLTQKDVREVQLAVGAVKVGTEVMMEQMGTTVDGIDEILLAGAFGSNIDIASAITVGLLPKVEREKVRFIFNSSGLGACMALASADFYRATEQTMSRMEYIELSSLKDFQKRFIRSMLFV
;
A
#
# COMPACT_ATOMS: atom_id res chain seq x y z
N PRO A 1 1.94 16.94 12.51
CA PRO A 1 0.50 16.86 12.38
C PRO A 1 0.18 15.77 11.37
N TYR A 2 -0.38 14.70 11.88
CA TYR A 2 -0.79 13.57 11.06
C TYR A 2 -2.21 13.85 10.59
N THR A 3 -2.37 14.63 9.54
CA THR A 3 -3.63 14.83 8.82
C THR A 3 -3.96 13.64 7.93
N THR A 4 -3.17 12.59 8.02
CA THR A 4 -3.38 11.38 7.27
C THR A 4 -4.51 10.61 7.89
N LEU A 5 -5.50 10.29 7.08
CA LEU A 5 -6.39 9.15 7.27
C LEU A 5 -7.68 9.45 8.02
N PHE A 6 -8.41 10.45 7.59
CA PHE A 6 -9.83 10.41 7.80
C PHE A 6 -10.47 9.48 6.76
N ARG A 7 -10.24 8.17 6.90
CA ARG A 7 -11.12 7.19 6.28
C ARG A 7 -12.52 7.40 6.81
N SER A 8 -13.54 6.96 6.07
CA SER A 8 -14.94 7.16 6.42
C SER A 8 -15.27 6.88 7.90
N VAL A 9 -14.63 5.86 8.51
CA VAL A 9 -14.77 5.55 9.96
C VAL A 9 -14.30 6.71 10.84
N MET A 10 -13.15 7.31 10.54
CA MET A 10 -12.58 8.40 11.34
C MET A 10 -13.43 9.68 11.22
N GLU A 11 -13.98 9.94 10.03
CA GLU A 11 -14.87 11.07 9.81
C GLU A 11 -16.16 10.92 10.61
N HIS A 12 -16.73 9.72 10.67
CA HIS A 12 -17.91 9.44 11.50
C HIS A 12 -17.60 9.71 12.98
N ILE A 13 -16.50 9.14 13.49
CA ILE A 13 -16.06 9.35 14.88
C ILE A 13 -15.81 10.84 15.17
N PHE A 14 -15.15 11.55 14.24
CA PHE A 14 -14.88 12.99 14.38
C PHE A 14 -16.14 13.82 14.49
N LEU A 15 -17.21 13.43 13.79
CA LEU A 15 -18.52 14.07 13.86
C LEU A 15 -19.42 13.55 15.00
N GLY A 16 -18.96 12.60 15.81
CA GLY A 16 -19.77 11.94 16.83
C GLY A 16 -20.87 11.02 16.27
N ILE A 17 -20.73 10.59 15.01
CA ILE A 17 -21.64 9.67 14.31
C ILE A 17 -21.13 8.23 14.46
N SER A 18 -22.01 7.27 14.71
CA SER A 18 -21.60 5.85 14.83
C SER A 18 -21.08 5.32 13.49
N PRO A 19 -19.88 4.72 13.44
CA PRO A 19 -19.35 4.08 12.25
C PRO A 19 -19.82 2.62 12.07
N GLU A 20 -20.76 2.13 12.86
CA GLU A 20 -21.17 0.72 12.92
C GLU A 20 -21.57 0.16 11.55
N SER A 21 -22.27 0.96 10.73
CA SER A 21 -22.70 0.57 9.39
C SER A 21 -21.52 0.27 8.43
N ILE A 22 -20.31 0.80 8.71
CA ILE A 22 -19.11 0.53 7.94
C ILE A 22 -18.46 -0.81 8.36
N GLY A 23 -18.72 -1.25 9.59
CA GLY A 23 -18.19 -2.52 10.13
C GLY A 23 -18.94 -3.77 9.69
N HIS A 24 -20.12 -3.63 9.11
CA HIS A 24 -20.99 -4.72 8.70
C HIS A 24 -21.42 -4.59 7.24
N SER A 25 -21.56 -5.75 6.55
CA SER A 25 -22.05 -5.76 5.17
C SER A 25 -23.42 -5.04 5.07
N PRO A 26 -23.61 -4.14 4.12
CA PRO A 26 -22.82 -3.85 2.91
C PRO A 26 -21.72 -2.79 3.08
N TYR A 27 -21.20 -2.56 4.29
CA TYR A 27 -20.06 -1.67 4.59
C TYR A 27 -20.29 -0.22 4.15
N SER A 28 -21.51 0.27 4.27
CA SER A 28 -21.92 1.58 3.76
C SER A 28 -21.74 2.67 4.81
N PRO A 29 -21.11 3.81 4.47
CA PRO A 29 -21.04 4.95 5.37
C PRO A 29 -22.44 5.58 5.54
N GLN A 30 -22.72 6.21 6.69
CA GLN A 30 -23.98 6.91 6.92
C GLN A 30 -24.12 8.17 6.05
N PHE A 31 -22.99 8.70 5.58
CA PHE A 31 -22.96 9.84 4.65
C PHE A 31 -21.77 9.68 3.69
N ARG A 32 -21.90 10.22 2.49
CA ARG A 32 -20.80 10.40 1.54
C ARG A 32 -20.33 11.84 1.49
N THR A 33 -21.23 12.79 1.75
CA THR A 33 -20.99 14.22 1.90
C THR A 33 -21.61 14.68 3.20
N HIS A 34 -21.04 15.69 3.84
CA HIS A 34 -21.56 16.26 5.07
C HIS A 34 -21.49 17.81 4.99
N PRO A 35 -22.52 18.54 5.41
CA PRO A 35 -22.44 19.98 5.48
C PRO A 35 -21.33 20.42 6.44
N PRO A 36 -20.77 21.63 6.28
CA PRO A 36 -19.81 22.18 7.22
C PRO A 36 -20.35 22.19 8.65
N VAL A 37 -19.52 21.82 9.63
CA VAL A 37 -19.84 21.83 11.06
C VAL A 37 -19.06 22.93 11.75
N ALA A 38 -19.68 23.70 12.63
CA ALA A 38 -18.97 24.72 13.38
C ALA A 38 -17.82 24.09 14.19
N ALA A 39 -16.64 24.68 14.13
CA ALA A 39 -15.45 24.15 14.81
C ALA A 39 -15.66 24.01 16.32
N SER A 40 -16.42 24.93 16.93
CA SER A 40 -16.78 24.90 18.34
C SER A 40 -17.61 23.68 18.75
N GLU A 41 -18.47 23.16 17.86
CA GLU A 41 -19.26 21.95 18.11
C GLU A 41 -18.38 20.69 18.16
N LEU A 42 -17.24 20.73 17.46
CA LEU A 42 -16.26 19.64 17.41
C LEU A 42 -15.12 19.81 18.44
N GLY A 43 -15.21 20.82 19.30
CA GLY A 43 -14.16 21.13 20.29
C GLY A 43 -12.85 21.63 19.66
N LEU A 44 -12.88 22.12 18.42
CA LEU A 44 -11.69 22.66 17.76
C LEU A 44 -11.49 24.12 18.17
N ILE A 45 -10.28 24.44 18.60
CA ILE A 45 -9.89 25.81 19.01
C ILE A 45 -9.25 26.50 17.82
N ILE A 46 -10.10 27.18 17.00
CA ILE A 46 -9.70 28.00 15.86
C ILE A 46 -10.48 29.32 15.89
N ALA A 47 -10.53 30.05 14.75
CA ALA A 47 -11.34 31.27 14.66
C ALA A 47 -12.81 31.02 15.08
N PRO A 48 -13.48 31.98 15.75
CA PRO A 48 -14.84 31.79 16.30
C PRO A 48 -15.89 31.39 15.27
N ASP A 49 -15.73 31.81 14.02
CA ASP A 49 -16.57 31.49 12.86
C ASP A 49 -15.99 30.33 12.00
N GLY A 50 -14.95 29.68 12.51
CA GLY A 50 -14.31 28.55 11.83
C GLY A 50 -15.24 27.35 11.69
N ALA A 51 -15.12 26.64 10.58
CA ALA A 51 -15.89 25.43 10.31
C ALA A 51 -15.00 24.30 9.79
N ALA A 52 -15.28 23.08 10.23
CA ALA A 52 -14.73 21.86 9.66
C ALA A 52 -15.52 21.49 8.40
N LYS A 53 -14.81 21.20 7.32
CA LYS A 53 -15.37 20.69 6.06
C LYS A 53 -14.71 19.36 5.75
N LEU A 54 -15.51 18.35 5.46
CA LEU A 54 -15.03 17.02 5.10
C LEU A 54 -14.95 16.89 3.57
N ILE A 55 -13.90 16.25 3.09
CA ILE A 55 -13.84 15.85 1.69
C ILE A 55 -14.72 14.62 1.52
N PRO A 56 -15.49 14.49 0.42
CA PRO A 56 -16.48 13.41 0.27
C PRO A 56 -15.88 12.01 0.29
N ASN A 57 -16.63 11.04 0.82
CA ASN A 57 -16.32 9.62 0.77
C ASN A 57 -16.90 8.96 -0.48
N VAL A 58 -16.19 8.02 -1.07
CA VAL A 58 -16.74 7.15 -2.13
C VAL A 58 -17.57 6.03 -1.52
N ALA A 59 -16.99 5.34 -0.53
CA ALA A 59 -17.58 4.17 0.13
C ALA A 59 -17.02 4.02 1.57
N GLY A 60 -17.40 2.96 2.28
CA GLY A 60 -16.96 2.72 3.64
C GLY A 60 -15.44 2.60 3.80
N TYR A 61 -14.75 2.10 2.79
CA TYR A 61 -13.29 1.88 2.82
C TYR A 61 -12.50 2.75 1.84
N VAL A 62 -13.18 3.59 1.04
CA VAL A 62 -12.52 4.58 0.17
C VAL A 62 -13.03 5.95 0.56
N GLY A 63 -12.22 6.69 1.30
CA GLY A 63 -12.59 7.92 1.97
C GLY A 63 -12.18 9.19 1.23
N GLY A 64 -12.37 10.31 1.92
CA GLY A 64 -12.01 11.64 1.43
C GLY A 64 -10.51 11.81 1.17
N ASP A 65 -9.66 11.01 1.80
CA ASP A 65 -8.21 10.95 1.55
C ASP A 65 -7.89 10.57 0.10
N ILE A 66 -8.57 9.53 -0.41
CA ILE A 66 -8.39 9.10 -1.80
C ILE A 66 -9.00 10.09 -2.77
N VAL A 67 -10.18 10.60 -2.48
CA VAL A 67 -10.82 11.65 -3.31
C VAL A 67 -9.92 12.90 -3.39
N ALA A 68 -9.34 13.31 -2.27
CA ALA A 68 -8.39 14.42 -2.21
C ALA A 68 -7.15 14.17 -3.07
N GLY A 69 -6.57 12.97 -2.98
CA GLY A 69 -5.40 12.57 -3.76
C GLY A 69 -5.68 12.53 -5.27
N ILE A 70 -6.79 11.94 -5.67
CA ILE A 70 -7.23 11.88 -7.07
C ILE A 70 -7.46 13.27 -7.64
N ALA A 71 -8.17 14.14 -6.92
CA ALA A 71 -8.43 15.53 -7.33
C ALA A 71 -7.15 16.36 -7.42
N ALA A 72 -6.21 16.19 -6.46
CA ALA A 72 -4.93 16.91 -6.44
C ALA A 72 -4.03 16.58 -7.63
N HIS A 73 -4.12 15.36 -8.15
CA HIS A 73 -3.35 14.89 -9.29
C HIS A 73 -4.15 14.89 -10.61
N ALA A 74 -5.34 15.47 -10.60
CA ALA A 74 -6.21 15.64 -11.77
C ALA A 74 -6.46 14.33 -12.57
N VAL A 75 -6.50 13.19 -11.88
CA VAL A 75 -6.76 11.87 -12.52
C VAL A 75 -8.11 11.86 -13.23
N ASP A 76 -9.11 12.51 -12.63
CA ASP A 76 -10.48 12.64 -13.14
C ASP A 76 -10.65 13.70 -14.23
N LYS A 77 -9.59 14.39 -14.64
CA LYS A 77 -9.64 15.53 -15.59
C LYS A 77 -8.78 15.32 -16.83
N GLU A 78 -8.03 14.24 -16.89
CA GLU A 78 -7.08 14.00 -17.96
C GLU A 78 -7.34 12.65 -18.65
N LYS A 79 -6.99 12.56 -19.95
CA LYS A 79 -7.22 11.39 -20.80
C LYS A 79 -6.39 10.16 -20.45
N PRO A 80 -5.10 10.30 -20.04
CA PRO A 80 -4.28 9.13 -19.74
C PRO A 80 -4.94 8.21 -18.72
N LEU A 81 -4.93 6.90 -18.98
CA LEU A 81 -5.40 5.90 -18.04
C LEU A 81 -4.37 5.74 -16.93
N ARG A 82 -4.73 6.17 -15.74
CA ARG A 82 -3.88 6.13 -14.56
C ARG A 82 -4.32 5.06 -13.58
N PHE A 83 -3.33 4.42 -12.97
CA PHE A 83 -3.51 3.53 -11.85
C PHE A 83 -2.92 4.16 -10.60
N PHE A 84 -3.78 4.61 -9.70
CA PHE A 84 -3.39 5.20 -8.41
C PHE A 84 -3.39 4.10 -7.35
N VAL A 85 -2.28 4.00 -6.60
CA VAL A 85 -2.09 3.01 -5.55
C VAL A 85 -1.64 3.74 -4.29
N ASP A 86 -2.45 3.74 -3.26
CA ASP A 86 -2.06 4.20 -1.93
C ASP A 86 -1.71 2.97 -1.06
N ILE A 87 -0.42 2.85 -0.72
CA ILE A 87 0.08 1.70 0.02
C ILE A 87 0.13 2.01 1.51
N GLY A 88 -0.68 1.29 2.27
CA GLY A 88 -0.75 1.33 3.72
C GLY A 88 -1.17 -0.02 4.29
N THR A 89 -1.67 -0.05 5.53
CA THR A 89 -2.23 -1.26 6.17
C THR A 89 -3.42 -1.81 5.37
N ASN A 90 -4.23 -0.93 4.81
CA ASN A 90 -5.11 -1.24 3.69
C ASN A 90 -4.57 -0.47 2.50
N ASN A 91 -4.74 -1.04 1.32
CA ASN A 91 -4.35 -0.35 0.12
C ASN A 91 -5.61 0.06 -0.63
N GLU A 92 -5.67 1.32 -0.95
CA GLU A 92 -6.72 1.87 -1.79
C GLU A 92 -6.19 1.97 -3.22
N LEU A 93 -6.94 1.40 -4.15
CA LEU A 93 -6.61 1.31 -5.56
C LEU A 93 -7.64 2.09 -6.36
N VAL A 94 -7.21 2.91 -7.31
CA VAL A 94 -8.08 3.60 -8.26
C VAL A 94 -7.52 3.46 -9.66
N ILE A 95 -8.33 3.02 -10.62
CA ILE A 95 -7.98 3.00 -12.04
C ILE A 95 -8.95 3.87 -12.81
N GLY A 96 -8.46 4.76 -13.64
CA GLY A 96 -9.35 5.61 -14.43
C GLY A 96 -8.71 6.78 -15.14
N SER A 97 -9.57 7.56 -15.76
CA SER A 97 -9.28 8.76 -16.52
C SER A 97 -10.45 9.76 -16.39
N GLU A 98 -10.45 10.81 -17.24
CA GLU A 98 -11.57 11.76 -17.29
C GLU A 98 -12.93 11.14 -17.62
N GLU A 99 -12.96 9.96 -18.25
CA GLU A 99 -14.21 9.31 -18.68
C GLU A 99 -14.89 8.56 -17.54
N ARG A 100 -14.14 7.75 -16.80
CA ARG A 100 -14.64 6.94 -15.68
C ARG A 100 -13.51 6.49 -14.77
N MET A 101 -13.84 6.20 -13.53
CA MET A 101 -12.90 5.67 -12.54
C MET A 101 -13.54 4.54 -11.74
N TYR A 102 -12.77 3.49 -11.49
CA TYR A 102 -13.10 2.44 -10.54
C TYR A 102 -12.16 2.50 -9.34
N CYS A 103 -12.67 2.18 -8.16
CA CYS A 103 -11.85 2.10 -6.96
C CYS A 103 -12.24 0.92 -6.09
N CYS A 104 -11.28 0.40 -5.34
CA CYS A 104 -11.50 -0.60 -4.31
C CYS A 104 -10.53 -0.41 -3.16
N ALA A 105 -10.80 -1.08 -2.04
CA ALA A 105 -9.88 -1.20 -0.92
C ALA A 105 -9.49 -2.67 -0.73
N THR A 106 -8.21 -2.92 -0.45
CA THR A 106 -7.67 -4.27 -0.20
C THR A 106 -7.07 -4.35 1.20
N ALA A 107 -7.45 -5.37 1.96
CA ALA A 107 -6.94 -5.61 3.31
C ALA A 107 -5.61 -6.39 3.23
N ALA A 108 -4.51 -5.70 2.95
CA ALA A 108 -3.18 -6.32 2.88
C ALA A 108 -2.61 -6.68 4.25
N GLY A 109 -3.10 -6.07 5.32
CA GLY A 109 -2.52 -6.20 6.65
C GLY A 109 -1.25 -5.37 6.83
N PRO A 110 -0.72 -5.27 8.06
CA PRO A 110 0.36 -4.35 8.40
C PRO A 110 1.77 -4.95 8.18
N ALA A 111 1.96 -5.85 7.21
CA ALA A 111 3.26 -6.47 6.93
C ALA A 111 4.32 -5.43 6.55
N PHE A 112 3.95 -4.48 5.71
CA PHE A 112 4.88 -3.45 5.23
C PHE A 112 5.21 -2.38 6.29
N GLU A 113 4.41 -2.25 7.35
CA GLU A 113 4.74 -1.42 8.51
C GLU A 113 5.59 -2.18 9.54
N GLY A 114 5.99 -3.42 9.23
CA GLY A 114 6.80 -4.29 10.08
C GLY A 114 6.03 -5.05 11.15
N ALA A 115 4.72 -4.87 11.27
CA ALA A 115 3.92 -5.72 12.13
C ALA A 115 3.72 -7.10 11.51
N ARG A 116 3.67 -8.14 12.31
CA ARG A 116 3.66 -9.57 11.90
C ARG A 116 4.93 -10.09 11.23
N ILE A 117 5.92 -9.26 11.02
CA ILE A 117 7.25 -9.66 10.54
C ILE A 117 8.12 -9.94 11.77
N SER A 118 8.84 -11.05 11.76
CA SER A 118 9.58 -11.57 12.93
C SER A 118 10.53 -10.54 13.54
N GLN A 119 11.27 -9.82 12.70
CA GLN A 119 12.13 -8.70 13.08
C GLN A 119 11.75 -7.43 12.31
N GLY A 120 10.42 -7.22 12.14
CA GLY A 120 9.89 -6.05 11.46
C GLY A 120 9.93 -4.81 12.35
N MET A 121 10.18 -3.65 11.73
CA MET A 121 10.14 -2.36 12.40
C MET A 121 9.75 -1.25 11.45
N ARG A 122 9.36 -0.11 12.01
CA ARG A 122 9.11 1.10 11.21
C ARG A 122 10.40 1.63 10.61
N ALA A 123 10.31 2.38 9.52
CA ALA A 123 11.43 3.08 8.92
C ALA A 123 11.97 4.16 9.88
N CYS A 124 12.97 3.79 10.68
CA CYS A 124 13.66 4.65 11.63
C CYS A 124 15.10 4.15 11.84
N ASN A 125 15.90 4.87 12.60
CA ASN A 125 17.29 4.51 12.86
C ASN A 125 17.45 3.04 13.28
N GLY A 126 18.28 2.28 12.59
CA GLY A 126 18.52 0.86 12.78
C GLY A 126 17.69 -0.06 11.90
N ALA A 127 16.75 0.45 11.12
CA ALA A 127 16.02 -0.36 10.16
C ALA A 127 16.86 -0.60 8.90
N VAL A 128 16.93 -1.85 8.46
CA VAL A 128 17.42 -2.22 7.14
C VAL A 128 16.39 -1.78 6.12
N GLU A 129 16.76 -0.83 5.25
CA GLU A 129 15.84 -0.21 4.28
C GLU A 129 16.07 -0.65 2.83
N LYS A 130 17.28 -1.15 2.52
CA LYS A 130 17.61 -1.71 1.21
C LYS A 130 18.38 -3.01 1.38
N VAL A 131 18.13 -3.94 0.47
CA VAL A 131 18.88 -5.20 0.37
C VAL A 131 19.06 -5.53 -1.11
N ALA A 132 20.30 -5.88 -1.49
CA ALA A 132 20.63 -6.24 -2.86
C ALA A 132 21.67 -7.35 -2.92
N MET A 133 21.68 -8.08 -4.03
CA MET A 133 22.77 -8.99 -4.38
C MET A 133 23.84 -8.22 -5.16
N THR A 134 25.11 -8.42 -4.77
CA THR A 134 26.31 -7.92 -5.47
C THR A 134 27.20 -9.09 -5.87
N GLU A 135 28.29 -8.81 -6.56
CA GLU A 135 29.30 -9.82 -6.87
C GLU A 135 29.96 -10.41 -5.61
N GLU A 136 30.04 -9.61 -4.54
CA GLU A 136 30.64 -9.99 -3.25
C GLU A 136 29.63 -10.71 -2.32
N GLY A 137 28.37 -10.78 -2.71
CA GLY A 137 27.27 -11.35 -1.91
C GLY A 137 26.18 -10.33 -1.53
N VAL A 138 25.52 -10.54 -0.41
CA VAL A 138 24.41 -9.72 0.05
C VAL A 138 24.90 -8.38 0.62
N SER A 139 24.41 -7.27 0.06
CA SER A 139 24.60 -5.93 0.58
C SER A 139 23.31 -5.38 1.19
N TYR A 140 23.43 -4.50 2.19
CA TYR A 140 22.28 -3.84 2.81
C TYR A 140 22.62 -2.43 3.27
N GLU A 141 21.59 -1.56 3.30
CA GLU A 141 21.69 -0.22 3.87
C GLU A 141 20.81 -0.11 5.11
N VAL A 142 21.31 0.61 6.13
CA VAL A 142 20.60 0.82 7.41
C VAL A 142 20.31 2.29 7.59
N ILE A 143 19.08 2.65 7.90
CA ILE A 143 18.68 4.03 8.17
C ILE A 143 19.51 4.60 9.31
N GLY A 144 20.13 5.74 9.06
CA GLY A 144 20.99 6.44 10.02
C GLY A 144 22.39 5.84 10.21
N GLY A 145 22.80 4.86 9.37
CA GLY A 145 24.13 4.23 9.42
C GLY A 145 24.44 3.55 10.76
N SER A 146 23.42 3.18 11.54
CA SER A 146 23.55 2.57 12.86
C SER A 146 23.57 1.04 12.79
N VAL A 147 23.72 0.38 13.94
CA VAL A 147 23.63 -1.09 14.02
C VAL A 147 22.23 -1.54 13.56
N PRO A 148 22.15 -2.54 12.66
CA PRO A 148 20.87 -3.08 12.22
C PRO A 148 20.08 -3.72 13.36
N LYS A 149 18.76 -3.46 13.43
CA LYS A 149 17.86 -3.94 14.47
C LYS A 149 16.66 -4.70 13.94
N GLY A 150 16.35 -4.51 12.65
CA GLY A 150 15.21 -5.14 12.01
C GLY A 150 15.01 -4.64 10.58
N LEU A 151 13.93 -5.09 9.95
CA LEU A 151 13.54 -4.77 8.57
C LEU A 151 12.42 -3.75 8.56
N CYS A 152 12.56 -2.66 7.81
CA CYS A 152 11.40 -1.88 7.44
C CYS A 152 10.78 -2.41 6.13
N GLY A 153 9.63 -1.85 5.74
CA GLY A 153 8.86 -2.37 4.62
C GLY A 153 9.61 -2.37 3.28
N SER A 154 10.42 -1.34 2.99
CA SER A 154 11.24 -1.31 1.77
C SER A 154 12.29 -2.41 1.76
N GLY A 155 13.05 -2.57 2.84
CA GLY A 155 14.02 -3.64 2.99
C GLY A 155 13.39 -5.04 2.94
N LEU A 156 12.15 -5.19 3.47
CA LEU A 156 11.39 -6.44 3.39
C LEU A 156 11.05 -6.80 1.94
N ILE A 157 10.59 -5.83 1.14
CA ILE A 157 10.30 -6.03 -0.28
C ILE A 157 11.59 -6.35 -1.04
N ASP A 158 12.66 -5.62 -0.77
CA ASP A 158 13.94 -5.82 -1.45
C ASP A 158 14.52 -7.20 -1.20
N VAL A 159 14.55 -7.66 0.06
CA VAL A 159 15.08 -8.98 0.36
C VAL A 159 14.26 -10.11 -0.26
N VAL A 160 12.93 -10.02 -0.24
CA VAL A 160 12.07 -11.03 -0.89
C VAL A 160 12.27 -11.00 -2.40
N ALA A 161 12.34 -9.82 -3.03
CA ALA A 161 12.58 -9.67 -4.46
C ALA A 161 13.96 -10.20 -4.86
N MET A 162 15.00 -9.93 -4.07
CA MET A 162 16.35 -10.48 -4.27
C MET A 162 16.32 -12.00 -4.22
N LEU A 163 15.74 -12.60 -3.19
CA LEU A 163 15.69 -14.06 -3.04
C LEU A 163 14.86 -14.76 -4.12
N LEU A 164 13.85 -14.09 -4.68
CA LEU A 164 13.12 -14.57 -5.85
C LEU A 164 13.99 -14.56 -7.11
N ARG A 165 14.74 -13.49 -7.36
CA ARG A 165 15.65 -13.38 -8.52
C ARG A 165 16.77 -14.40 -8.47
N GLU A 166 17.31 -14.66 -7.27
CA GLU A 166 18.36 -15.66 -7.05
C GLU A 166 17.80 -17.09 -6.91
N CYS A 167 16.50 -17.31 -7.14
CA CYS A 167 15.83 -18.60 -7.05
C CYS A 167 15.94 -19.28 -5.66
N VAL A 168 16.18 -18.53 -4.60
CA VAL A 168 16.21 -19.01 -3.21
C VAL A 168 14.78 -19.13 -2.64
N ILE A 169 13.86 -18.31 -3.13
CA ILE A 169 12.43 -18.45 -2.90
C ILE A 169 11.78 -18.81 -4.23
N ASP A 170 10.94 -19.85 -4.24
CA ASP A 170 10.17 -20.24 -5.43
C ASP A 170 8.90 -19.41 -5.60
N SER A 171 8.21 -19.56 -6.73
CA SER A 171 6.95 -18.84 -7.01
C SER A 171 5.84 -19.14 -6.00
N ARG A 172 5.91 -20.24 -5.27
CA ARG A 172 4.99 -20.59 -4.19
C ARG A 172 5.40 -19.99 -2.85
N GLY A 173 6.51 -19.27 -2.81
CA GLY A 173 7.07 -18.66 -1.61
C GLY A 173 7.80 -19.62 -0.68
N ARG A 174 8.20 -20.81 -1.16
CA ARG A 174 9.03 -21.74 -0.37
C ARG A 174 10.49 -21.29 -0.45
N MET A 175 11.11 -21.12 0.69
CA MET A 175 12.54 -20.84 0.82
C MET A 175 13.32 -22.15 0.79
N LEU A 176 14.43 -22.19 0.04
CA LEU A 176 15.36 -23.32 0.03
C LEU A 176 15.97 -23.54 1.40
N THR A 177 16.41 -24.76 1.65
CA THR A 177 17.32 -25.08 2.77
C THR A 177 18.77 -24.83 2.37
N HIS A 178 19.68 -24.85 3.36
CA HIS A 178 21.12 -24.77 3.12
C HIS A 178 21.60 -25.85 2.14
N GLU A 179 21.10 -27.10 2.30
CA GLU A 179 21.53 -28.25 1.49
C GLU A 179 21.01 -28.17 0.04
N GLU A 180 19.85 -27.51 -0.17
CA GLU A 180 19.25 -27.33 -1.50
C GLU A 180 19.90 -26.19 -2.28
N CYS A 181 20.51 -25.22 -1.61
CA CYS A 181 21.13 -24.06 -2.24
C CYS A 181 22.50 -24.42 -2.83
N THR A 182 22.70 -24.10 -4.09
CA THR A 182 23.96 -24.33 -4.82
C THR A 182 24.79 -23.07 -5.04
N ASP A 183 24.25 -21.89 -4.73
CA ASP A 183 24.97 -20.62 -4.85
C ASP A 183 25.77 -20.35 -3.57
N GLU A 184 27.09 -20.46 -3.68
CA GLU A 184 28.02 -20.27 -2.56
C GLU A 184 28.01 -18.87 -1.96
N ARG A 185 27.51 -17.86 -2.68
CA ARG A 185 27.37 -16.49 -2.16
C ARG A 185 26.24 -16.36 -1.13
N ILE A 186 25.29 -17.29 -1.15
CA ILE A 186 24.02 -17.22 -0.41
C ILE A 186 23.88 -18.39 0.58
N LYS A 187 24.43 -19.54 0.23
CA LYS A 187 24.23 -20.82 0.91
C LYS A 187 24.45 -20.73 2.41
N ASP A 188 25.54 -20.14 2.86
CA ASP A 188 25.89 -20.01 4.27
C ASP A 188 24.97 -19.04 5.05
N ARG A 189 24.13 -18.27 4.33
CA ARG A 189 23.11 -17.40 4.93
C ARG A 189 21.78 -18.12 5.19
N LEU A 190 21.63 -19.35 4.66
CA LEU A 190 20.45 -20.17 4.87
C LEU A 190 20.62 -21.06 6.11
N SER A 191 19.64 -21.06 6.98
CA SER A 191 19.60 -21.90 8.18
C SER A 191 18.15 -22.18 8.57
N SER A 192 17.95 -23.05 9.57
CA SER A 192 16.64 -23.24 10.20
C SER A 192 16.73 -22.85 11.67
N ASP A 193 15.63 -22.35 12.23
CA ASP A 193 15.50 -22.12 13.66
C ASP A 193 15.23 -23.43 14.45
N ASP A 194 15.10 -23.34 15.75
CA ASP A 194 14.83 -24.48 16.65
C ASP A 194 13.49 -25.19 16.32
N ASN A 195 12.57 -24.48 15.66
CA ASN A 195 11.28 -25.02 15.20
C ASN A 195 11.33 -25.54 13.77
N ARG A 196 12.52 -25.63 13.16
CA ARG A 196 12.77 -26.05 11.77
C ARG A 196 12.14 -25.11 10.72
N ILE A 197 12.01 -23.83 11.06
CA ILE A 197 11.54 -22.80 10.12
C ILE A 197 12.74 -22.25 9.39
N ASN A 198 12.75 -22.34 8.06
CA ASN A 198 13.81 -21.79 7.24
C ASN A 198 13.90 -20.29 7.40
N ARG A 199 15.11 -19.78 7.46
CA ARG A 199 15.43 -18.36 7.58
C ARG A 199 16.67 -18.01 6.77
N PHE A 200 16.71 -16.76 6.33
CA PHE A 200 17.81 -16.18 5.57
C PHE A 200 18.46 -15.06 6.38
N LEU A 201 19.77 -15.14 6.60
CA LEU A 201 20.57 -14.13 7.29
C LEU A 201 20.80 -12.91 6.38
N ILE A 202 20.33 -11.74 6.81
CA ILE A 202 20.47 -10.50 6.05
C ILE A 202 21.75 -9.77 6.50
N THR A 203 21.96 -9.63 7.81
CA THR A 203 23.06 -8.84 8.36
C THR A 203 24.03 -9.68 9.17
N ASP A 204 25.33 -9.38 9.02
CA ASP A 204 26.42 -10.05 9.72
C ASP A 204 26.80 -9.33 11.05
N SER A 205 25.82 -8.75 11.74
CA SER A 205 26.02 -8.05 13.02
C SER A 205 26.00 -9.01 14.21
N ASN A 206 26.41 -8.52 15.41
CA ASN A 206 26.34 -9.30 16.66
C ASN A 206 24.89 -9.68 17.04
N ASP A 207 23.92 -8.90 16.59
CA ASP A 207 22.48 -9.18 16.69
C ASP A 207 21.92 -9.26 15.26
N PRO A 208 21.97 -10.44 14.64
CA PRO A 208 21.70 -10.57 13.21
C PRO A 208 20.22 -10.45 12.88
N VAL A 209 19.94 -9.82 11.75
CA VAL A 209 18.59 -9.71 11.19
C VAL A 209 18.35 -10.81 10.17
N TYR A 210 17.22 -11.50 10.33
CA TYR A 210 16.78 -12.61 9.47
C TYR A 210 15.45 -12.30 8.79
N LEU A 211 15.27 -12.85 7.58
CA LEU A 211 13.97 -13.07 6.96
C LEU A 211 13.56 -14.53 7.21
N THR A 212 12.39 -14.79 7.76
CA THR A 212 11.90 -16.15 7.99
C THR A 212 10.91 -16.59 6.91
N GLN A 213 10.70 -17.92 6.78
CA GLN A 213 9.66 -18.46 5.91
C GLN A 213 8.26 -17.93 6.27
N LYS A 214 8.00 -17.58 7.53
CA LYS A 214 6.73 -16.98 7.96
C LYS A 214 6.59 -15.56 7.44
N ASP A 215 7.69 -14.79 7.45
CA ASP A 215 7.68 -13.41 6.93
C ASP A 215 7.38 -13.40 5.44
N VAL A 216 7.93 -14.36 4.68
CA VAL A 216 7.60 -14.54 3.25
C VAL A 216 6.08 -14.76 3.06
N ARG A 217 5.42 -15.52 3.95
CA ARG A 217 3.97 -15.72 3.88
C ARG A 217 3.18 -14.45 4.15
N GLU A 218 3.62 -13.62 5.10
CA GLU A 218 2.98 -12.32 5.34
C GLU A 218 3.12 -11.40 4.11
N VAL A 219 4.28 -11.40 3.44
CA VAL A 219 4.47 -10.66 2.17
C VAL A 219 3.53 -11.19 1.08
N GLN A 220 3.40 -12.52 0.93
CA GLN A 220 2.48 -13.11 -0.04
C GLN A 220 1.02 -12.71 0.19
N LEU A 221 0.59 -12.67 1.46
CA LEU A 221 -0.77 -12.23 1.82
C LEU A 221 -0.98 -10.77 1.42
N ALA A 222 -0.03 -9.89 1.75
CA ALA A 222 -0.13 -8.47 1.45
C ALA A 222 -0.12 -8.20 -0.06
N VAL A 223 0.84 -8.80 -0.78
CA VAL A 223 0.95 -8.68 -2.24
C VAL A 223 -0.27 -9.27 -2.95
N GLY A 224 -0.74 -10.45 -2.50
CA GLY A 224 -1.91 -11.12 -3.07
C GLY A 224 -3.18 -10.25 -2.99
N ALA A 225 -3.35 -9.51 -1.89
CA ALA A 225 -4.46 -8.58 -1.72
C ALA A 225 -4.42 -7.44 -2.75
N VAL A 226 -3.25 -6.85 -3.00
CA VAL A 226 -3.08 -5.79 -4.00
C VAL A 226 -3.28 -6.35 -5.42
N LYS A 227 -2.67 -7.50 -5.74
CA LYS A 227 -2.78 -8.14 -7.07
C LYS A 227 -4.23 -8.45 -7.43
N VAL A 228 -4.99 -9.06 -6.53
CA VAL A 228 -6.39 -9.40 -6.82
C VAL A 228 -7.24 -8.14 -7.05
N GLY A 229 -7.01 -7.07 -6.27
CA GLY A 229 -7.67 -5.78 -6.51
C GLY A 229 -7.30 -5.19 -7.86
N THR A 230 -6.02 -5.19 -8.21
CA THR A 230 -5.51 -4.72 -9.49
C THR A 230 -6.13 -5.49 -10.68
N GLU A 231 -6.15 -6.84 -10.61
CA GLU A 231 -6.75 -7.69 -11.64
C GLU A 231 -8.25 -7.37 -11.84
N VAL A 232 -9.00 -7.29 -10.75
CA VAL A 232 -10.45 -7.00 -10.81
C VAL A 232 -10.71 -5.62 -11.40
N MET A 233 -9.92 -4.61 -11.02
CA MET A 233 -10.12 -3.26 -11.54
C MET A 233 -9.75 -3.13 -13.01
N MET A 234 -8.69 -3.81 -13.47
CA MET A 234 -8.35 -3.88 -14.89
C MET A 234 -9.46 -4.58 -15.71
N GLU A 235 -10.03 -5.68 -15.18
CA GLU A 235 -11.18 -6.35 -15.82
C GLU A 235 -12.39 -5.40 -15.93
N GLN A 236 -12.74 -4.67 -14.89
CA GLN A 236 -13.86 -3.72 -14.90
C GLN A 236 -13.62 -2.55 -15.87
N MET A 237 -12.38 -2.09 -15.95
CA MET A 237 -11.99 -1.05 -16.91
C MET A 237 -11.95 -1.56 -18.34
N GLY A 238 -11.89 -2.88 -18.55
CA GLY A 238 -11.73 -3.50 -19.88
C GLY A 238 -10.34 -3.27 -20.47
N THR A 239 -9.31 -3.22 -19.61
CA THR A 239 -7.92 -2.95 -19.99
C THR A 239 -6.98 -4.07 -19.53
N THR A 240 -5.75 -3.99 -19.97
CA THR A 240 -4.62 -4.81 -19.53
C THR A 240 -3.52 -3.91 -18.99
N VAL A 241 -2.46 -4.49 -18.46
CA VAL A 241 -1.28 -3.75 -17.96
C VAL A 241 -0.71 -2.79 -19.02
N ASP A 242 -0.69 -3.22 -20.28
CA ASP A 242 -0.15 -2.40 -21.39
C ASP A 242 -0.96 -1.13 -21.67
N GLY A 243 -2.25 -1.16 -21.33
CA GLY A 243 -3.14 -0.01 -21.47
C GLY A 243 -3.01 1.03 -20.34
N ILE A 244 -2.21 0.77 -19.32
CA ILE A 244 -1.94 1.75 -18.25
C ILE A 244 -0.86 2.71 -18.73
N ASP A 245 -1.19 4.01 -18.76
CA ASP A 245 -0.26 5.06 -19.17
C ASP A 245 0.68 5.45 -18.01
N GLU A 246 0.16 5.55 -16.79
CA GLU A 246 0.91 5.98 -15.61
C GLU A 246 0.41 5.29 -14.34
N ILE A 247 1.34 4.91 -13.45
CA ILE A 247 1.06 4.45 -12.09
C ILE A 247 1.44 5.56 -11.11
N LEU A 248 0.48 6.00 -10.31
CA LEU A 248 0.67 7.00 -9.25
C LEU A 248 0.78 6.29 -7.91
N LEU A 249 1.98 6.28 -7.35
CA LEU A 249 2.27 5.59 -6.09
C LEU A 249 2.23 6.57 -4.93
N ALA A 250 1.17 6.48 -4.12
CA ALA A 250 0.91 7.32 -2.96
C ALA A 250 1.30 6.62 -1.65
N GLY A 251 1.19 7.35 -0.56
CA GLY A 251 1.46 6.87 0.80
C GLY A 251 2.91 7.06 1.22
N ALA A 252 3.12 7.10 2.53
CA ALA A 252 4.45 7.29 3.10
C ALA A 252 5.41 6.12 2.80
N PHE A 253 4.87 4.92 2.64
CA PHE A 253 5.61 3.72 2.30
C PHE A 253 6.08 3.75 0.83
N GLY A 254 5.21 4.20 -0.09
CA GLY A 254 5.49 4.23 -1.53
C GLY A 254 6.76 5.00 -1.90
N SER A 255 7.13 6.04 -1.12
CA SER A 255 8.24 6.93 -1.44
C SER A 255 9.64 6.30 -1.39
N ASN A 256 9.80 5.14 -0.73
CA ASN A 256 11.10 4.51 -0.50
C ASN A 256 11.19 3.07 -1.05
N ILE A 257 10.19 2.63 -1.83
CA ILE A 257 10.18 1.30 -2.44
C ILE A 257 11.04 1.32 -3.71
N ASP A 258 11.86 0.32 -3.89
CA ASP A 258 12.46 0.05 -5.21
C ASP A 258 11.39 -0.51 -6.16
N ILE A 259 11.21 0.16 -7.30
CA ILE A 259 10.15 -0.19 -8.27
C ILE A 259 10.39 -1.58 -8.87
N ALA A 260 11.65 -1.95 -9.14
CA ALA A 260 11.97 -3.26 -9.70
C ALA A 260 11.68 -4.37 -8.70
N SER A 261 11.97 -4.14 -7.42
CA SER A 261 11.63 -5.04 -6.32
C SER A 261 10.11 -5.17 -6.15
N ALA A 262 9.37 -4.06 -6.19
CA ALA A 262 7.90 -4.05 -6.08
C ALA A 262 7.23 -4.82 -7.24
N ILE A 263 7.74 -4.68 -8.47
CA ILE A 263 7.28 -5.45 -9.64
C ILE A 263 7.65 -6.93 -9.47
N THR A 264 8.87 -7.25 -9.01
CA THR A 264 9.34 -8.63 -8.84
C THR A 264 8.47 -9.41 -7.86
N VAL A 265 8.09 -8.82 -6.72
CA VAL A 265 7.19 -9.47 -5.76
C VAL A 265 5.71 -9.45 -6.22
N GLY A 266 5.38 -8.66 -7.24
CA GLY A 266 4.02 -8.50 -7.77
C GLY A 266 3.16 -7.48 -7.02
N LEU A 267 3.76 -6.59 -6.23
CA LEU A 267 3.05 -5.48 -5.58
C LEU A 267 2.59 -4.43 -6.60
N LEU A 268 3.37 -4.24 -7.66
CA LEU A 268 3.01 -3.43 -8.82
C LEU A 268 2.89 -4.33 -10.06
N PRO A 269 2.00 -4.02 -11.01
CA PRO A 269 1.94 -4.70 -12.29
C PRO A 269 3.25 -4.48 -13.06
N LYS A 270 3.55 -5.40 -13.98
CA LYS A 270 4.78 -5.36 -14.79
C LYS A 270 4.70 -4.26 -15.85
N VAL A 271 5.12 -3.08 -15.47
CA VAL A 271 5.22 -1.89 -16.34
C VAL A 271 6.66 -1.42 -16.44
N GLU A 272 6.94 -0.55 -17.42
CA GLU A 272 8.20 0.17 -17.48
C GLU A 272 8.33 1.14 -16.29
N ARG A 273 9.57 1.26 -15.76
CA ARG A 273 9.83 2.09 -14.59
C ARG A 273 9.36 3.55 -14.77
N GLU A 274 9.52 4.06 -15.97
CA GLU A 274 9.20 5.44 -16.38
C GLU A 274 7.71 5.75 -16.25
N LYS A 275 6.87 4.73 -16.28
CA LYS A 275 5.42 4.84 -16.04
C LYS A 275 5.06 4.99 -14.55
N VAL A 276 5.99 4.73 -13.62
CA VAL A 276 5.72 4.80 -12.18
C VAL A 276 6.22 6.11 -11.61
N ARG A 277 5.30 6.90 -11.05
CA ARG A 277 5.58 8.18 -10.40
C ARG A 277 5.18 8.17 -8.93
N PHE A 278 6.12 8.52 -8.06
CA PHE A 278 5.83 8.74 -6.65
C PHE A 278 5.13 10.08 -6.45
N ILE A 279 4.01 10.07 -5.73
CA ILE A 279 3.20 11.25 -5.43
C ILE A 279 3.08 11.54 -3.93
N PHE A 280 3.84 10.80 -3.11
CA PHE A 280 3.97 11.01 -1.67
C PHE A 280 2.62 11.09 -0.92
N ASN A 281 2.48 12.10 -0.05
CA ASN A 281 1.26 12.36 0.72
C ASN A 281 0.23 13.11 -0.15
N SER A 282 -0.37 12.41 -1.09
CA SER A 282 -1.37 12.96 -2.03
C SER A 282 -2.63 13.46 -1.30
N SER A 283 -3.07 12.75 -0.26
CA SER A 283 -4.23 13.13 0.54
C SER A 283 -3.98 14.44 1.31
N GLY A 284 -2.80 14.60 1.89
CA GLY A 284 -2.39 15.85 2.55
C GLY A 284 -2.30 17.02 1.59
N LEU A 285 -1.77 16.79 0.38
CA LEU A 285 -1.75 17.80 -0.69
C LEU A 285 -3.17 18.24 -1.04
N GLY A 286 -4.07 17.30 -1.30
CA GLY A 286 -5.46 17.59 -1.64
C GLY A 286 -6.20 18.31 -0.51
N ALA A 287 -5.97 17.95 0.75
CA ALA A 287 -6.52 18.64 1.91
C ALA A 287 -6.04 20.10 2.00
N CYS A 288 -4.75 20.36 1.75
CA CYS A 288 -4.21 21.72 1.68
C CYS A 288 -4.83 22.53 0.53
N MET A 289 -4.99 21.92 -0.65
CA MET A 289 -5.63 22.56 -1.80
C MET A 289 -7.11 22.89 -1.51
N ALA A 290 -7.83 21.96 -0.85
CA ALA A 290 -9.22 22.18 -0.45
C ALA A 290 -9.38 23.29 0.60
N LEU A 291 -8.40 23.43 1.49
CA LEU A 291 -8.36 24.52 2.47
C LEU A 291 -8.07 25.87 1.81
N ALA A 292 -7.20 25.89 0.80
CA ALA A 292 -6.78 27.11 0.10
C ALA A 292 -7.77 27.57 -0.98
N SER A 293 -8.61 26.67 -1.52
CA SER A 293 -9.50 26.96 -2.66
C SER A 293 -10.89 26.34 -2.47
N ALA A 294 -11.90 27.20 -2.38
CA ALA A 294 -13.29 26.77 -2.35
C ALA A 294 -13.72 26.07 -3.65
N ASP A 295 -13.13 26.44 -4.79
CA ASP A 295 -13.41 25.80 -6.08
C ASP A 295 -12.84 24.39 -6.12
N PHE A 296 -11.63 24.19 -5.61
CA PHE A 296 -11.04 22.87 -5.48
C PHE A 296 -11.87 21.99 -4.54
N TYR A 297 -12.28 22.52 -3.38
CA TYR A 297 -13.15 21.79 -2.45
C TYR A 297 -14.44 21.33 -3.13
N ARG A 298 -15.13 22.22 -3.86
CA ARG A 298 -16.34 21.86 -4.62
C ARG A 298 -16.06 20.82 -5.71
N ALA A 299 -14.89 20.90 -6.35
CA ALA A 299 -14.49 19.91 -7.37
C ALA A 299 -14.32 18.51 -6.80
N THR A 300 -14.00 18.34 -5.51
CA THR A 300 -13.88 17.00 -4.90
C THR A 300 -15.18 16.21 -4.91
N GLU A 301 -16.35 16.87 -4.85
CA GLU A 301 -17.65 16.21 -4.99
C GLU A 301 -17.85 15.66 -6.41
N GLN A 302 -17.37 16.37 -7.42
CA GLN A 302 -17.41 15.90 -8.81
C GLN A 302 -16.44 14.71 -9.00
N THR A 303 -15.24 14.80 -8.46
CA THR A 303 -14.27 13.69 -8.45
C THR A 303 -14.89 12.44 -7.82
N MET A 304 -15.47 12.57 -6.62
CA MET A 304 -16.13 11.47 -5.92
C MET A 304 -17.28 10.86 -6.75
N SER A 305 -18.09 11.67 -7.41
CA SER A 305 -19.25 11.21 -8.18
C SER A 305 -18.89 10.40 -9.42
N ARG A 306 -17.64 10.52 -9.92
CA ARG A 306 -17.09 9.75 -11.06
C ARG A 306 -16.44 8.43 -10.65
N MET A 307 -16.25 8.20 -9.33
CA MET A 307 -15.62 7.00 -8.82
C MET A 307 -16.67 5.94 -8.49
N GLU A 308 -16.57 4.78 -9.12
CA GLU A 308 -17.39 3.60 -8.83
C GLU A 308 -16.62 2.63 -7.92
N TYR A 309 -17.19 2.35 -6.75
CA TYR A 309 -16.58 1.46 -5.79
C TYR A 309 -16.89 0.00 -6.09
N ILE A 310 -15.87 -0.84 -6.06
CA ILE A 310 -15.98 -2.28 -6.22
C ILE A 310 -15.74 -2.95 -4.86
N GLU A 311 -16.77 -3.61 -4.33
CA GLU A 311 -16.65 -4.42 -3.11
C GLU A 311 -16.09 -5.79 -3.47
N LEU A 312 -14.77 -5.98 -3.26
CA LEU A 312 -14.07 -7.20 -3.65
C LEU A 312 -14.60 -8.45 -2.93
N SER A 313 -15.02 -8.32 -1.67
CA SER A 313 -15.53 -9.44 -0.87
C SER A 313 -16.87 -9.98 -1.38
N SER A 314 -17.58 -9.21 -2.20
CA SER A 314 -18.85 -9.63 -2.82
C SER A 314 -18.68 -10.52 -4.04
N LEU A 315 -17.46 -10.62 -4.58
CA LEU A 315 -17.17 -11.44 -5.76
C LEU A 315 -17.20 -12.92 -5.41
N LYS A 316 -17.99 -13.70 -6.14
CA LYS A 316 -18.20 -15.15 -5.87
C LYS A 316 -16.92 -15.98 -5.88
N ASP A 317 -15.93 -15.56 -6.68
CA ASP A 317 -14.66 -16.26 -6.87
C ASP A 317 -13.48 -15.55 -6.18
N PHE A 318 -13.75 -14.54 -5.33
CA PHE A 318 -12.72 -13.74 -4.69
C PHE A 318 -11.65 -14.58 -3.97
N GLN A 319 -12.06 -15.56 -3.15
CA GLN A 319 -11.12 -16.40 -2.42
C GLN A 319 -10.19 -17.20 -3.35
N LYS A 320 -10.72 -17.72 -4.45
CA LYS A 320 -9.93 -18.46 -5.44
C LYS A 320 -8.94 -17.55 -6.14
N ARG A 321 -9.37 -16.34 -6.53
CA ARG A 321 -8.49 -15.32 -7.12
C ARG A 321 -7.40 -14.92 -6.13
N PHE A 322 -7.77 -14.62 -4.88
CA PHE A 322 -6.83 -14.22 -3.84
C PHE A 322 -5.72 -15.26 -3.62
N ILE A 323 -6.09 -16.55 -3.47
CA ILE A 323 -5.10 -17.64 -3.30
C ILE A 323 -4.15 -17.72 -4.51
N ARG A 324 -4.66 -17.55 -5.74
CA ARG A 324 -3.84 -17.52 -6.95
C ARG A 324 -2.91 -16.30 -6.97
N SER A 325 -3.41 -15.14 -6.56
CA SER A 325 -2.65 -13.89 -6.53
C SER A 325 -1.55 -13.86 -5.48
N MET A 326 -1.58 -14.77 -4.48
CA MET A 326 -0.48 -14.94 -3.51
C MET A 326 0.79 -15.57 -4.13
N LEU A 327 0.70 -16.18 -5.30
CA LEU A 327 1.89 -16.69 -5.97
C LEU A 327 2.76 -15.53 -6.46
N PHE A 328 4.05 -15.59 -6.18
CA PHE A 328 5.02 -14.71 -6.83
C PHE A 328 5.09 -15.05 -8.33
N VAL A 329 5.36 -14.05 -9.18
CA VAL A 329 5.30 -14.22 -10.64
C VAL A 329 6.71 -14.42 -11.21
#